data_251f91eb032375c3c6eaeb1fc526549c
#
_entry.id   251f91eb032375c3c6eaeb1fc526549c
#
_cell.length_a   1.000
_cell.length_b   1.000
_cell.length_c   1.000
_cell.angle_alpha   90.00
_cell.angle_beta   90.00
_cell.angle_gamma   90.00
#
_symmetry.space_group_name_H-M   'P 1'
#
loop_
_entity.id
_entity.type
_entity.pdbx_description
1 polymer ?
#
loop_
_entity_poly.entity_id
_entity_poly.type
_entity_poly.pdbx_seq_one_letter_code
_entity_poly.pdbx_strand_id
1 'polypeptide(L)'
;RELVDEAFRQMDGYFADLYSHTGRPSICPEYLLRASLLQVFYTIRSERLLMEQLDYNLLFRWFVGLSVDDPVWDHSVFSKNRDRLLNTEMASFFFATIRDQARQKDLVSDEHFSVDGTLLEAWASMKSFRPKDVDQDKDDHGQGRNPEIDFQGQKRSNDTHASTTDPDARLYKKAK
;
A
#
# COMPACT_ATOMS: atom_id res chain seq x y z
N ARG A 1 -1.93 -21.90 3.74
CA ARG A 1 -0.57 -21.81 4.30
C ARG A 1 0.43 -22.48 3.38
N GLU A 2 0.18 -23.68 2.90
CA GLU A 2 1.08 -24.44 2.01
C GLU A 2 1.59 -23.64 0.81
N LEU A 3 0.71 -22.90 0.12
CA LEU A 3 1.10 -22.05 -1.02
C LEU A 3 2.10 -20.96 -0.62
N VAL A 4 1.91 -20.40 0.57
CA VAL A 4 2.80 -19.35 1.10
C VAL A 4 4.13 -19.93 1.52
N ASP A 5 4.12 -21.11 2.15
CA ASP A 5 5.33 -21.83 2.56
C ASP A 5 6.17 -22.25 1.33
N GLU A 6 5.50 -22.64 0.25
CA GLU A 6 6.16 -22.94 -1.04
C GLU A 6 6.75 -21.69 -1.70
N ALA A 7 5.99 -20.57 -1.69
CA ALA A 7 6.51 -19.32 -2.20
C ALA A 7 7.78 -18.87 -1.46
N PHE A 8 7.82 -19.01 -0.14
CA PHE A 8 9.02 -18.67 0.65
C PHE A 8 10.21 -19.56 0.33
N ARG A 9 10.01 -20.85 0.09
CA ARG A 9 11.12 -21.74 -0.35
C ARG A 9 11.76 -21.29 -1.66
N GLN A 10 10.96 -20.72 -2.56
CA GLN A 10 11.48 -20.16 -3.81
C GLN A 10 12.18 -18.80 -3.62
N MET A 11 12.01 -18.17 -2.46
CA MET A 11 12.52 -16.84 -2.12
C MET A 11 13.70 -16.85 -1.15
N ASP A 12 14.15 -18.01 -0.68
CA ASP A 12 15.19 -18.12 0.37
C ASP A 12 16.44 -17.27 0.10
N GLY A 13 16.88 -17.16 -1.16
CA GLY A 13 18.02 -16.33 -1.53
C GLY A 13 17.79 -14.82 -1.41
N TYR A 14 16.55 -14.35 -1.55
CA TYR A 14 16.23 -12.92 -1.53
C TYR A 14 16.20 -12.33 -0.13
N PHE A 15 15.90 -13.14 0.89
CA PHE A 15 15.81 -12.66 2.26
C PHE A 15 17.17 -12.39 2.89
N ALA A 16 18.20 -13.11 2.49
CA ALA A 16 19.54 -12.97 3.02
C ALA A 16 20.15 -11.57 2.80
N ASP A 17 19.82 -10.94 1.65
CA ASP A 17 20.37 -9.66 1.25
C ASP A 17 19.65 -8.45 1.88
N LEU A 18 18.43 -8.65 2.41
CA LEU A 18 17.59 -7.56 2.93
C LEU A 18 17.89 -7.17 4.37
N TYR A 19 18.46 -8.07 5.14
CA TYR A 19 18.61 -7.91 6.58
C TYR A 19 20.08 -7.81 6.98
N SER A 20 20.39 -6.73 7.68
CA SER A 20 21.71 -6.56 8.29
C SER A 20 21.94 -7.62 9.38
N HIS A 21 23.11 -8.21 9.39
CA HIS A 21 23.54 -9.12 10.44
C HIS A 21 23.88 -8.40 11.77
N THR A 22 23.81 -7.08 11.78
CA THR A 22 24.13 -6.24 12.94
C THR A 22 22.96 -5.33 13.31
N GLY A 23 22.74 -5.13 14.60
CA GLY A 23 21.70 -4.25 15.11
C GLY A 23 20.57 -4.97 15.84
N ARG A 24 19.48 -4.23 16.14
CA ARG A 24 18.29 -4.80 16.80
C ARG A 24 17.57 -5.76 15.84
N PRO A 25 17.17 -6.95 16.30
CA PRO A 25 16.37 -7.84 15.48
C PRO A 25 15.13 -7.15 14.93
N SER A 26 14.90 -7.23 13.63
CA SER A 26 13.69 -6.74 12.99
C SER A 26 12.63 -7.83 12.91
N ILE A 27 11.40 -7.47 12.51
CA ILE A 27 10.37 -8.48 12.23
C ILE A 27 10.83 -9.28 11.01
N CYS A 28 10.73 -10.61 11.11
CA CYS A 28 11.03 -11.51 10.01
C CYS A 28 10.16 -11.18 8.77
N PRO A 29 10.73 -11.10 7.55
CA PRO A 29 9.98 -10.75 6.35
C PRO A 29 8.83 -11.71 6.06
N GLU A 30 8.99 -12.97 6.35
CA GLU A 30 7.95 -13.99 6.19
C GLU A 30 6.71 -13.66 7.04
N TYR A 31 6.92 -13.20 8.27
CA TYR A 31 5.82 -12.77 9.14
C TYR A 31 5.10 -11.55 8.60
N LEU A 32 5.87 -10.57 8.10
CA LEU A 32 5.30 -9.36 7.49
C LEU A 32 4.46 -9.69 6.26
N LEU A 33 4.97 -10.54 5.36
CA LEU A 33 4.26 -10.93 4.14
C LEU A 33 3.00 -11.74 4.45
N ARG A 34 3.06 -12.68 5.40
CA ARG A 34 1.87 -13.43 5.84
C ARG A 34 0.83 -12.51 6.48
N ALA A 35 1.26 -11.60 7.35
CA ALA A 35 0.35 -10.64 7.98
C ALA A 35 -0.28 -9.69 6.95
N SER A 36 0.47 -9.28 5.93
CA SER A 36 -0.06 -8.49 4.81
C SER A 36 -1.11 -9.25 3.99
N LEU A 37 -0.93 -10.56 3.76
CA LEU A 37 -1.95 -11.40 3.14
C LEU A 37 -3.24 -11.46 3.95
N LEU A 38 -3.15 -11.52 5.29
CA LEU A 38 -4.35 -11.47 6.15
C LEU A 38 -5.10 -10.15 5.99
N GLN A 39 -4.39 -9.03 5.87
CA GLN A 39 -5.04 -7.74 5.61
C GLN A 39 -5.87 -7.78 4.33
N VAL A 40 -5.33 -8.35 3.26
CA VAL A 40 -6.00 -8.44 1.97
C VAL A 40 -7.19 -9.41 2.04
N PHE A 41 -6.98 -10.64 2.48
CA PHE A 41 -8.02 -11.68 2.46
C PHE A 41 -9.17 -11.43 3.42
N TYR A 42 -8.91 -10.80 4.55
CA TYR A 42 -9.93 -10.51 5.56
C TYR A 42 -10.36 -9.04 5.58
N THR A 43 -9.94 -8.26 4.59
CA THR A 43 -10.30 -6.84 4.43
C THR A 43 -10.03 -6.02 5.71
N ILE A 44 -8.88 -6.27 6.37
CA ILE A 44 -8.48 -5.59 7.59
C ILE A 44 -7.94 -4.21 7.24
N ARG A 45 -8.68 -3.15 7.59
CA ARG A 45 -8.46 -1.78 7.10
C ARG A 45 -7.26 -1.06 7.73
N SER A 46 -6.78 -1.51 8.88
CA SER A 46 -5.64 -0.83 9.55
C SER A 46 -4.68 -1.82 10.19
N GLU A 47 -3.43 -1.42 10.29
CA GLU A 47 -2.40 -2.22 10.99
C GLU A 47 -2.70 -2.38 12.47
N ARG A 48 -3.32 -1.37 13.11
CA ARG A 48 -3.74 -1.46 14.50
C ARG A 48 -4.75 -2.59 14.69
N LEU A 49 -5.76 -2.66 13.83
CA LEU A 49 -6.74 -3.74 13.87
C LEU A 49 -6.11 -5.09 13.56
N LEU A 50 -5.12 -5.14 12.64
CA LEU A 50 -4.40 -6.37 12.35
C LEU A 50 -3.62 -6.86 13.59
N MET A 51 -2.92 -5.97 14.28
CA MET A 51 -2.19 -6.33 15.50
C MET A 51 -3.15 -6.81 16.60
N GLU A 52 -4.26 -6.14 16.79
CA GLU A 52 -5.33 -6.56 17.71
C GLU A 52 -5.87 -7.95 17.36
N GLN A 53 -6.13 -8.22 16.08
CA GLN A 53 -6.54 -9.55 15.62
C GLN A 53 -5.46 -10.62 15.88
N LEU A 54 -4.20 -10.29 15.67
CA LEU A 54 -3.09 -11.20 15.96
C LEU A 54 -2.92 -11.49 17.45
N ASP A 55 -3.38 -10.63 18.35
CA ASP A 55 -3.30 -10.86 19.79
C ASP A 55 -4.19 -12.02 20.25
N TYR A 56 -5.40 -12.13 19.72
CA TYR A 56 -6.38 -13.12 20.21
C TYR A 56 -6.84 -14.14 19.18
N ASN A 57 -6.60 -13.95 17.87
CA ASN A 57 -7.04 -14.87 16.84
C ASN A 57 -5.96 -15.95 16.60
N LEU A 58 -6.18 -17.13 17.15
CA LEU A 58 -5.23 -18.25 17.04
C LEU A 58 -5.03 -18.71 15.59
N LEU A 59 -6.04 -18.60 14.72
CA LEU A 59 -5.91 -18.93 13.30
C LEU A 59 -4.94 -17.97 12.61
N PHE A 60 -5.02 -16.68 12.91
CA PHE A 60 -4.13 -15.68 12.35
C PHE A 60 -2.71 -15.85 12.88
N ARG A 61 -2.55 -16.09 14.18
CA ARG A 61 -1.25 -16.41 14.78
C ARG A 61 -0.60 -17.61 14.12
N TRP A 62 -1.34 -18.71 14.01
CA TRP A 62 -0.88 -19.90 13.31
C TRP A 62 -0.50 -19.65 11.86
N PHE A 63 -1.30 -18.87 11.13
CA PHE A 63 -1.02 -18.55 9.73
C PHE A 63 0.26 -17.72 9.58
N VAL A 64 0.45 -16.71 10.41
CA VAL A 64 1.65 -15.87 10.43
C VAL A 64 2.88 -16.64 10.90
N GLY A 65 2.74 -17.56 11.82
CA GLY A 65 3.81 -18.34 12.41
C GLY A 65 4.17 -17.91 13.83
N LEU A 66 3.27 -17.17 14.50
CA LEU A 66 3.43 -16.79 15.90
C LEU A 66 2.96 -17.90 16.83
N SER A 67 3.74 -18.17 17.87
CA SER A 67 3.34 -19.01 19.01
C SER A 67 2.26 -18.32 19.83
N VAL A 68 1.54 -19.07 20.66
CA VAL A 68 0.50 -18.53 21.54
C VAL A 68 1.07 -17.48 22.50
N ASP A 69 2.29 -17.68 22.96
CA ASP A 69 2.98 -16.83 23.94
C ASP A 69 3.84 -15.72 23.31
N ASP A 70 4.00 -15.70 21.97
CA ASP A 70 4.81 -14.68 21.32
C ASP A 70 4.11 -13.32 21.40
N PRO A 71 4.83 -12.24 21.75
CA PRO A 71 4.27 -10.91 21.71
C PRO A 71 3.99 -10.47 20.26
N VAL A 72 2.88 -9.80 20.05
CA VAL A 72 2.58 -9.13 18.78
C VAL A 72 3.32 -7.80 18.70
N TRP A 73 3.70 -7.41 17.50
CA TRP A 73 4.44 -6.16 17.27
C TRP A 73 3.55 -4.93 17.46
N ASP A 74 4.20 -3.81 17.78
CA ASP A 74 3.52 -2.52 17.68
C ASP A 74 3.18 -2.20 16.22
N HIS A 75 2.00 -1.61 15.98
CA HIS A 75 1.52 -1.29 14.65
C HIS A 75 2.48 -0.36 13.88
N SER A 76 3.15 0.58 14.56
CA SER A 76 4.10 1.49 13.92
C SER A 76 5.39 0.80 13.49
N VAL A 77 5.82 -0.22 14.22
CA VAL A 77 6.96 -1.08 13.85
C VAL A 77 6.59 -1.92 12.64
N PHE A 78 5.38 -2.48 12.63
CA PHE A 78 4.87 -3.24 11.48
C PHE A 78 4.82 -2.37 10.22
N SER A 79 4.19 -1.18 10.28
CA SER A 79 4.07 -0.27 9.14
C SER A 79 5.42 0.08 8.53
N LYS A 80 6.40 0.48 9.35
CA LYS A 80 7.74 0.83 8.87
C LYS A 80 8.46 -0.33 8.19
N ASN A 81 8.35 -1.54 8.74
CA ASN A 81 8.98 -2.71 8.14
C ASN A 81 8.25 -3.15 6.87
N ARG A 82 6.91 -3.10 6.86
CA ARG A 82 6.10 -3.37 5.67
C ARG A 82 6.45 -2.42 4.52
N ASP A 83 6.54 -1.13 4.78
CA ASP A 83 6.86 -0.13 3.74
C ASP A 83 8.24 -0.38 3.13
N ARG A 84 9.22 -0.76 3.94
CA ARG A 84 10.54 -1.17 3.45
C ARG A 84 10.45 -2.39 2.53
N LEU A 85 9.63 -3.37 2.89
CA LEU A 85 9.46 -4.62 2.17
C LEU A 85 8.66 -4.43 0.88
N LEU A 86 7.54 -3.66 0.93
CA LEU A 86 6.66 -3.43 -0.21
C LEU A 86 7.30 -2.55 -1.29
N ASN A 87 8.28 -1.72 -0.93
CA ASN A 87 9.06 -0.91 -1.88
C ASN A 87 10.10 -1.73 -2.64
N THR A 88 10.21 -3.03 -2.39
CA THR A 88 11.12 -3.94 -3.07
C THR A 88 10.40 -4.78 -4.12
N GLU A 89 11.14 -5.24 -5.13
CA GLU A 89 10.63 -6.21 -6.12
C GLU A 89 10.15 -7.52 -5.49
N MET A 90 10.62 -7.79 -4.28
CA MET A 90 10.31 -9.00 -3.51
C MET A 90 8.81 -9.16 -3.23
N ALA A 91 8.12 -8.09 -2.83
CA ALA A 91 6.70 -8.18 -2.57
C ALA A 91 5.91 -8.54 -3.84
N SER A 92 6.27 -7.92 -4.96
CA SER A 92 5.68 -8.22 -6.27
C SER A 92 5.95 -9.68 -6.69
N PHE A 93 7.18 -10.15 -6.49
CA PHE A 93 7.55 -11.55 -6.76
C PHE A 93 6.77 -12.53 -5.89
N PHE A 94 6.66 -12.24 -4.58
CA PHE A 94 5.90 -13.06 -3.65
C PHE A 94 4.42 -13.20 -4.04
N PHE A 95 3.74 -12.09 -4.30
CA PHE A 95 2.34 -12.11 -4.70
C PHE A 95 2.13 -12.77 -6.06
N ALA A 96 3.02 -12.56 -7.02
CA ALA A 96 2.99 -13.23 -8.32
C ALA A 96 3.14 -14.75 -8.17
N THR A 97 4.09 -15.21 -7.36
CA THR A 97 4.31 -16.64 -7.09
C THR A 97 3.07 -17.30 -6.47
N ILE A 98 2.44 -16.66 -5.47
CA ILE A 98 1.21 -17.20 -4.85
C ILE A 98 0.07 -17.25 -5.87
N ARG A 99 -0.11 -16.20 -6.67
CA ARG A 99 -1.14 -16.15 -7.71
C ARG A 99 -0.94 -17.29 -8.73
N ASP A 100 0.28 -17.48 -9.19
CA ASP A 100 0.57 -18.48 -10.22
C ASP A 100 0.40 -19.91 -9.66
N GLN A 101 0.77 -20.16 -8.42
CA GLN A 101 0.46 -21.42 -7.73
C GLN A 101 -1.06 -21.64 -7.56
N ALA A 102 -1.81 -20.58 -7.22
CA ALA A 102 -3.26 -20.65 -7.10
C ALA A 102 -3.93 -20.98 -8.44
N ARG A 103 -3.42 -20.41 -9.55
CA ARG A 103 -3.86 -20.74 -10.90
C ARG A 103 -3.58 -22.20 -11.28
N GLN A 104 -2.37 -22.69 -10.99
CA GLN A 104 -2.00 -24.09 -11.26
C GLN A 104 -2.86 -25.10 -10.50
N LYS A 105 -3.44 -24.69 -9.37
CA LYS A 105 -4.32 -25.53 -8.54
C LYS A 105 -5.82 -25.26 -8.76
N ASP A 106 -6.17 -24.54 -9.82
CA ASP A 106 -7.56 -24.16 -10.14
C ASP A 106 -8.31 -23.47 -9.00
N LEU A 107 -7.57 -22.72 -8.15
CA LEU A 107 -8.15 -21.97 -7.02
C LEU A 107 -8.61 -20.55 -7.43
N VAL A 108 -8.30 -20.11 -8.63
CA VAL A 108 -8.64 -18.79 -9.18
C VAL A 108 -9.36 -18.97 -10.50
N SER A 109 -10.51 -18.34 -10.66
CA SER A 109 -11.24 -18.33 -11.94
C SER A 109 -10.69 -17.22 -12.85
N ASP A 110 -10.50 -17.52 -14.13
CA ASP A 110 -10.18 -16.56 -15.17
C ASP A 110 -11.45 -15.98 -15.86
N GLU A 111 -12.64 -16.45 -15.47
CA GLU A 111 -13.90 -16.07 -16.14
C GLU A 111 -14.51 -14.77 -15.62
N HIS A 112 -14.25 -14.41 -14.37
CA HIS A 112 -14.85 -13.24 -13.72
C HIS A 112 -13.81 -12.37 -13.00
N PHE A 113 -13.72 -11.11 -13.41
CA PHE A 113 -12.90 -10.10 -12.76
C PHE A 113 -13.80 -9.01 -12.19
N SER A 114 -13.63 -8.70 -10.89
CA SER A 114 -14.23 -7.52 -10.28
C SER A 114 -13.17 -6.45 -10.14
N VAL A 115 -13.40 -5.29 -10.75
CA VAL A 115 -12.55 -4.11 -10.61
C VAL A 115 -13.36 -3.05 -9.88
N ASP A 116 -12.90 -2.67 -8.70
CA ASP A 116 -13.47 -1.57 -7.94
C ASP A 116 -12.50 -0.40 -7.89
N GLY A 117 -13.01 0.79 -8.24
CA GLY A 117 -12.25 2.03 -8.18
C GLY A 117 -12.25 2.58 -6.76
N THR A 118 -11.11 2.57 -6.09
CA THR A 118 -10.94 3.21 -4.79
C THR A 118 -10.38 4.61 -4.94
N LEU A 119 -11.00 5.59 -4.30
CA LEU A 119 -10.44 6.93 -4.18
C LEU A 119 -9.36 6.92 -3.11
N LEU A 120 -8.12 7.13 -3.53
CA LEU A 120 -6.99 7.34 -2.64
C LEU A 120 -6.79 8.83 -2.45
N GLU A 121 -6.60 9.25 -1.20
CA GLU A 121 -6.21 10.63 -0.91
C GLU A 121 -4.77 10.84 -1.40
N ALA A 122 -4.63 11.72 -2.41
CA ALA A 122 -3.34 12.04 -2.97
C ALA A 122 -2.57 13.00 -2.05
N TRP A 123 -1.24 12.90 -2.05
CA TRP A 123 -0.34 13.82 -1.33
C TRP A 123 -0.27 15.21 -1.98
N ALA A 124 -1.25 15.53 -2.81
CA ALA A 124 -1.35 16.78 -3.53
C ALA A 124 -2.33 17.74 -2.85
N SER A 125 -1.82 18.86 -2.40
CA SER A 125 -2.66 19.97 -1.96
C SER A 125 -3.41 20.57 -3.15
N MET A 126 -4.63 21.10 -2.94
CA MET A 126 -5.35 21.87 -3.95
C MET A 126 -4.54 23.05 -4.52
N LYS A 127 -3.59 23.57 -3.75
CA LYS A 127 -2.68 24.65 -4.17
C LYS A 127 -1.60 24.19 -5.14
N SER A 128 -1.30 22.90 -5.19
CA SER A 128 -0.30 22.35 -6.12
C SER A 128 -0.82 22.18 -7.54
N PHE A 129 -2.14 22.27 -7.76
CA PHE A 129 -2.71 22.17 -9.10
C PHE A 129 -2.53 23.48 -9.86
N ARG A 130 -1.70 23.43 -10.90
CA ARG A 130 -1.40 24.57 -11.79
C ARG A 130 -1.88 24.29 -13.22
N PRO A 131 -2.18 25.34 -14.03
CA PRO A 131 -2.50 25.15 -15.43
C PRO A 131 -1.38 24.43 -16.18
N LYS A 132 -1.73 23.54 -17.09
CA LYS A 132 -0.77 22.76 -17.90
C LYS A 132 -0.01 23.60 -18.93
N ASP A 133 -0.58 24.74 -19.34
CA ASP A 133 -0.10 25.54 -20.46
C ASP A 133 0.68 26.81 -20.05
N VAL A 134 1.13 26.89 -18.78
CA VAL A 134 1.90 28.07 -18.32
C VAL A 134 3.39 27.71 -18.24
N ASP A 135 4.19 28.34 -19.09
CA ASP A 135 5.65 28.39 -18.99
C ASP A 135 6.09 28.85 -17.59
N GLN A 136 7.18 28.23 -17.07
CA GLN A 136 7.61 28.24 -15.67
C GLN A 136 8.12 29.60 -15.09
N ASP A 137 7.82 30.73 -15.71
CA ASP A 137 8.44 32.01 -15.36
C ASP A 137 7.48 33.13 -14.91
N LYS A 138 6.50 32.84 -14.06
CA LYS A 138 5.83 33.92 -13.28
C LYS A 138 5.46 33.42 -11.88
N ASP A 139 6.34 33.72 -10.93
CA ASP A 139 6.00 33.81 -9.51
C ASP A 139 4.95 34.91 -9.31
N ASP A 140 3.68 34.55 -9.19
CA ASP A 140 2.65 35.46 -8.73
C ASP A 140 2.17 35.05 -7.33
N HIS A 141 2.66 35.79 -6.34
CA HIS A 141 2.20 35.75 -4.97
C HIS A 141 0.85 36.46 -4.84
N GLY A 142 -0.23 35.87 -5.34
CA GLY A 142 -1.58 36.34 -5.13
C GLY A 142 -2.16 35.85 -3.81
N GLN A 143 -2.21 36.68 -2.78
CA GLN A 143 -2.98 36.45 -1.56
C GLN A 143 -4.48 36.53 -1.83
N GLY A 144 -5.16 35.39 -1.96
CA GLY A 144 -6.62 35.28 -1.99
C GLY A 144 -7.14 34.53 -0.77
N ARG A 145 -8.08 35.11 -0.06
CA ARG A 145 -8.63 34.63 1.23
C ARG A 145 -9.62 33.46 1.12
N ASN A 146 -9.93 32.98 -0.08
CA ASN A 146 -10.88 31.89 -0.31
C ASN A 146 -10.51 31.07 -1.55
N PRO A 147 -9.75 29.94 -1.39
CA PRO A 147 -9.23 29.18 -2.52
C PRO A 147 -10.24 28.18 -3.15
N GLU A 148 -11.48 28.09 -2.64
CA GLU A 148 -12.38 26.98 -3.01
C GLU A 148 -13.28 27.26 -4.20
N ILE A 149 -13.49 28.48 -4.63
CA ILE A 149 -14.55 28.78 -5.61
C ILE A 149 -14.03 29.21 -6.97
N ASP A 150 -13.03 30.06 -7.05
CA ASP A 150 -12.43 30.45 -8.34
C ASP A 150 -11.04 31.04 -8.12
N PHE A 151 -10.01 30.36 -8.53
CA PHE A 151 -8.71 30.98 -8.64
C PHE A 151 -8.68 31.80 -9.94
N GLN A 152 -8.79 33.12 -9.83
CA GLN A 152 -8.83 34.05 -10.95
C GLN A 152 -10.00 33.83 -11.93
N GLY A 153 -11.16 33.37 -11.47
CA GLY A 153 -12.34 33.18 -12.34
C GLY A 153 -12.25 31.94 -13.26
N GLN A 154 -11.23 31.08 -13.11
CA GLN A 154 -11.08 29.87 -13.92
C GLN A 154 -11.43 28.62 -13.15
N LYS A 155 -12.35 27.84 -13.67
CA LYS A 155 -12.78 26.55 -13.11
C LYS A 155 -11.69 25.51 -13.33
N ARG A 156 -11.11 25.01 -12.25
CA ARG A 156 -10.08 23.94 -12.34
C ARG A 156 -10.70 22.62 -12.79
N SER A 157 -10.08 21.97 -13.76
CA SER A 157 -10.43 20.61 -14.20
C SER A 157 -9.17 19.79 -14.44
N ASN A 158 -9.30 18.47 -14.51
CA ASN A 158 -8.19 17.57 -14.83
C ASN A 158 -7.64 17.76 -16.25
N ASP A 159 -8.43 18.36 -17.14
CA ASP A 159 -8.01 18.66 -18.51
C ASP A 159 -7.06 19.85 -18.54
N THR A 160 -7.34 20.86 -17.70
CA THR A 160 -6.62 22.14 -17.70
C THR A 160 -5.55 22.27 -16.63
N HIS A 161 -5.61 21.47 -15.54
CA HIS A 161 -4.70 21.57 -14.40
C HIS A 161 -4.10 20.21 -14.03
N ALA A 162 -2.83 20.25 -13.60
CA ALA A 162 -2.14 19.10 -13.04
C ALA A 162 -1.44 19.50 -11.73
N SER A 163 -1.26 18.52 -10.82
CA SER A 163 -0.50 18.75 -9.60
C SER A 163 0.99 18.78 -9.90
N THR A 164 1.71 19.73 -9.30
CA THR A 164 3.17 19.84 -9.38
C THR A 164 3.89 18.94 -8.37
N THR A 165 3.19 18.46 -7.34
CA THR A 165 3.74 17.59 -6.29
C THR A 165 3.47 16.11 -6.53
N ASP A 166 2.37 15.79 -7.20
CA ASP A 166 1.97 14.42 -7.50
C ASP A 166 1.34 14.37 -8.91
N PRO A 167 2.08 13.92 -9.94
CA PRO A 167 1.61 13.90 -11.33
C PRO A 167 0.38 13.01 -11.55
N ASP A 168 0.18 12.00 -10.73
CA ASP A 168 -0.93 11.06 -10.83
C ASP A 168 -2.19 11.55 -10.11
N ALA A 169 -2.07 12.59 -9.28
CA ALA A 169 -3.22 13.19 -8.60
C ALA A 169 -4.22 13.79 -9.58
N ARG A 170 -5.49 13.56 -9.28
CA ARG A 170 -6.62 14.07 -10.07
C ARG A 170 -7.60 14.82 -9.18
N LEU A 171 -8.19 15.88 -9.71
CA LEU A 171 -9.27 16.60 -9.05
C LEU A 171 -10.53 15.73 -9.07
N TYR A 172 -11.05 15.42 -7.89
CA TYR A 172 -12.31 14.69 -7.75
C TYR A 172 -13.43 15.64 -7.33
N LYS A 173 -14.55 15.56 -8.02
CA LYS A 173 -15.75 16.28 -7.66
C LYS A 173 -16.89 15.28 -7.47
N LYS A 174 -17.44 15.23 -6.27
CA LYS A 174 -18.61 14.40 -5.99
C LYS A 174 -19.78 14.91 -6.86
N ALA A 175 -20.39 14.02 -7.64
CA ALA A 175 -21.61 14.35 -8.35
C ALA A 175 -22.70 14.72 -7.33
N LYS A 176 -23.48 15.76 -7.66
CA LYS A 176 -24.66 16.15 -6.87
C LYS A 176 -25.79 15.18 -7.11
#